data_c78bfb4cd029502a57396c4139febd16
#
_entry.id   c78bfb4cd029502a57396c4139febd16
#
_cell.length_a   1.000
_cell.length_b   1.000
_cell.length_c   1.000
_cell.angle_alpha   90.00
_cell.angle_beta   90.00
_cell.angle_gamma   90.00
#
_symmetry.space_group_name_H-M   'P 1'
#
loop_
_entity.id
_entity.type
_entity.pdbx_description
1 polymer ?
#
loop_
_entity_poly.entity_id
_entity_poly.type
_entity_poly.pdbx_seq_one_letter_code
_entity_poly.pdbx_strand_id
1 'polypeptide(L)'
;MEKVKIYGDAVKNMPWKEKPEGFDGVVWRHDNNPIIDWNPTKKSARIFNSAVLPYEDGFIGVFRADHKNGRPQLHLGRSTDALNWDIEDEEIHWVDEQGNDYQPSYAYDPRLVKIEDTYYIVWCCDFGGAALGLGMTKDFKTFVRLENPFIPFNRNGVLFPRKVNDKFLLLSRPSDSGHTPFGDIFLSESPDLVHWGRHRRVMTKGGQGWWQGTKIGSGATPIETSEGWLMFYHGVSGTCNGFVYSMGAAILDKENPSKVLYRTRDYLLTPEKEYETTGFVPNVAFPCATLQDPETGRIAIYYGAADTYVAVAYAQVDELVKYIKENSELVDGDDVEYK
;
A
#
# COMPACT_ATOMS: atom_id res chain seq x y z
N MET A 1 6.68 -20.13 20.58
CA MET A 1 5.47 -19.49 20.01
C MET A 1 4.94 -20.38 18.92
N GLU A 2 3.63 -20.49 18.78
CA GLU A 2 3.01 -21.15 17.64
C GLU A 2 3.37 -20.39 16.35
N LYS A 3 3.56 -21.12 15.24
CA LYS A 3 3.95 -20.52 13.96
C LYS A 3 2.81 -19.62 13.45
N VAL A 4 3.11 -18.39 13.04
CA VAL A 4 2.12 -17.47 12.47
C VAL A 4 1.65 -17.99 11.12
N LYS A 5 0.34 -18.11 10.94
CA LYS A 5 -0.28 -18.53 9.69
C LYS A 5 -0.64 -17.32 8.85
N ILE A 6 -0.23 -17.27 7.60
CA ILE A 6 -0.80 -16.38 6.58
C ILE A 6 -1.96 -17.13 5.93
N TYR A 7 -3.09 -16.45 5.68
CA TYR A 7 -4.21 -17.01 4.94
C TYR A 7 -4.17 -16.51 3.49
N GLY A 8 -4.44 -17.40 2.55
CA GLY A 8 -4.43 -17.13 1.11
C GLY A 8 -3.86 -18.30 0.32
N ASP A 9 -3.70 -18.09 -0.98
CA ASP A 9 -3.12 -19.07 -1.89
C ASP A 9 -1.59 -19.01 -1.87
N ALA A 10 -0.94 -20.16 -2.08
CA ALA A 10 0.52 -20.23 -2.22
C ALA A 10 0.99 -19.44 -3.43
N VAL A 11 2.06 -18.68 -3.27
CA VAL A 11 2.63 -17.85 -4.34
C VAL A 11 3.88 -18.50 -4.91
N LYS A 12 3.73 -19.11 -6.08
CA LYS A 12 4.85 -19.69 -6.81
C LYS A 12 5.75 -18.58 -7.38
N ASN A 13 7.04 -18.84 -7.44
CA ASN A 13 8.05 -17.92 -7.99
C ASN A 13 8.10 -16.53 -7.32
N MET A 14 7.63 -16.43 -6.08
CA MET A 14 7.74 -15.20 -5.31
C MET A 14 9.21 -14.80 -5.17
N PRO A 15 9.58 -13.53 -5.44
CA PRO A 15 10.94 -13.09 -5.23
C PRO A 15 11.32 -13.22 -3.77
N TRP A 16 12.51 -13.76 -3.53
CA TRP A 16 13.01 -13.92 -2.18
C TRP A 16 14.51 -13.80 -2.11
N LYS A 17 14.97 -13.27 -1.02
CA LYS A 17 16.34 -13.27 -0.58
C LYS A 17 16.39 -13.61 0.90
N GLU A 18 17.30 -14.47 1.30
CA GLU A 18 17.52 -14.76 2.71
C GLU A 18 18.03 -13.51 3.45
N LYS A 19 17.66 -13.42 4.72
CA LYS A 19 18.10 -12.34 5.59
C LYS A 19 19.63 -12.31 5.66
N PRO A 20 20.28 -11.15 5.44
CA PRO A 20 21.74 -11.05 5.53
C PRO A 20 22.24 -11.47 6.91
N GLU A 21 23.34 -12.21 6.93
CA GLU A 21 23.98 -12.62 8.19
C GLU A 21 24.41 -11.39 9.01
N GLY A 22 24.09 -11.38 10.30
CA GLY A 22 24.37 -10.26 11.20
C GLY A 22 23.46 -9.04 11.04
N PHE A 23 22.40 -9.13 10.23
CA PHE A 23 21.43 -8.06 10.12
C PHE A 23 20.37 -8.15 11.24
N ASP A 24 20.31 -7.13 12.10
CA ASP A 24 19.44 -7.15 13.30
C ASP A 24 17.98 -6.74 13.00
N GLY A 25 17.70 -6.13 11.85
CA GLY A 25 16.34 -5.71 11.45
C GLY A 25 15.45 -6.90 11.04
N VAL A 26 14.14 -6.68 11.00
CA VAL A 26 13.15 -7.69 10.56
C VAL A 26 12.62 -7.42 9.14
N VAL A 27 13.04 -6.31 8.52
CA VAL A 27 12.77 -5.97 7.12
C VAL A 27 14.10 -5.65 6.45
N TRP A 28 14.44 -6.36 5.39
CA TRP A 28 15.72 -6.19 4.68
C TRP A 28 15.51 -5.97 3.19
N ARG A 29 16.35 -5.14 2.59
CA ARG A 29 16.24 -4.71 1.19
C ARG A 29 16.72 -5.78 0.21
N HIS A 30 16.14 -5.80 -0.98
CA HIS A 30 16.67 -6.53 -2.12
C HIS A 30 18.01 -5.91 -2.56
N ASP A 31 18.99 -6.77 -2.92
CA ASP A 31 20.35 -6.29 -3.23
C ASP A 31 20.42 -5.42 -4.48
N ASN A 32 19.61 -5.76 -5.47
CA ASN A 32 19.62 -5.10 -6.77
C ASN A 32 18.56 -4.01 -6.89
N ASN A 33 18.19 -3.38 -5.76
CA ASN A 33 17.33 -2.20 -5.81
C ASN A 33 18.04 -1.00 -6.43
N PRO A 34 17.33 -0.13 -7.15
CA PRO A 34 15.90 -0.21 -7.47
C PRO A 34 15.61 -1.23 -8.58
N ILE A 35 14.45 -1.89 -8.55
CA ILE A 35 14.01 -2.83 -9.59
C ILE A 35 13.41 -2.10 -10.81
N ILE A 36 12.98 -0.85 -10.66
CA ILE A 36 12.56 0.05 -11.74
C ILE A 36 13.25 1.40 -11.53
N ASP A 37 13.97 1.84 -12.54
CA ASP A 37 14.79 3.05 -12.56
C ASP A 37 14.15 4.17 -13.41
N TRP A 38 14.84 5.28 -13.63
CA TRP A 38 14.42 6.43 -14.43
C TRP A 38 14.02 6.07 -15.87
N ASN A 39 13.01 6.78 -16.42
CA ASN A 39 12.55 6.64 -17.80
C ASN A 39 12.27 5.19 -18.21
N PRO A 40 11.48 4.44 -17.43
CA PRO A 40 11.30 3.00 -17.64
C PRO A 40 10.51 2.68 -18.91
N THR A 41 9.71 3.62 -19.42
CA THR A 41 8.97 3.50 -20.69
C THR A 41 9.16 4.75 -21.55
N LYS A 42 8.64 4.76 -22.77
CA LYS A 42 8.76 5.94 -23.68
C LYS A 42 8.01 7.14 -23.15
N LYS A 43 6.83 6.93 -22.54
CA LYS A 43 5.98 8.02 -22.03
C LYS A 43 6.34 8.46 -20.62
N SER A 44 6.75 7.54 -19.75
CA SER A 44 6.98 7.84 -18.34
C SER A 44 8.39 8.34 -18.06
N ALA A 45 8.48 9.38 -17.25
CA ALA A 45 9.72 9.84 -16.64
C ALA A 45 10.08 9.01 -15.43
N ARG A 46 9.06 8.58 -14.65
CA ARG A 46 9.21 7.82 -13.39
C ARG A 46 8.08 6.84 -13.25
N ILE A 47 8.39 5.68 -12.64
CA ILE A 47 7.40 4.72 -12.14
C ILE A 47 7.73 4.42 -10.69
N PHE A 48 6.76 4.60 -9.80
CA PHE A 48 6.87 4.34 -8.37
C PHE A 48 5.48 4.10 -7.76
N ASN A 49 5.42 3.74 -6.47
CA ASN A 49 4.15 3.49 -5.75
C ASN A 49 3.21 2.53 -6.50
N SER A 50 3.74 1.38 -6.89
CA SER A 50 3.06 0.39 -7.72
C SER A 50 2.34 -0.67 -6.89
N ALA A 51 1.28 -1.24 -7.46
CA ALA A 51 0.54 -2.35 -6.87
C ALA A 51 0.79 -3.63 -7.67
N VAL A 52 1.02 -4.75 -7.00
CA VAL A 52 1.32 -6.04 -7.64
C VAL A 52 0.54 -7.17 -7.00
N LEU A 53 0.15 -8.17 -7.80
CA LEU A 53 -0.50 -9.41 -7.35
C LEU A 53 -0.02 -10.62 -8.18
N PRO A 54 -0.14 -11.84 -7.65
CA PRO A 54 -0.06 -13.06 -8.45
C PRO A 54 -1.21 -13.09 -9.48
N TYR A 55 -0.91 -13.49 -10.70
CA TYR A 55 -1.88 -13.62 -11.77
C TYR A 55 -1.44 -14.69 -12.77
N GLU A 56 -2.32 -15.65 -13.07
CA GLU A 56 -2.02 -16.80 -13.91
C GLU A 56 -0.73 -17.53 -13.42
N ASP A 57 0.23 -17.76 -14.29
CA ASP A 57 1.51 -18.40 -13.96
C ASP A 57 2.62 -17.41 -13.56
N GLY A 58 2.26 -16.12 -13.37
CA GLY A 58 3.21 -15.04 -13.04
C GLY A 58 2.60 -13.98 -12.16
N PHE A 59 2.86 -12.72 -12.51
CA PHE A 59 2.45 -11.56 -11.73
C PHE A 59 1.90 -10.46 -12.64
N ILE A 60 0.96 -9.71 -12.11
CA ILE A 60 0.38 -8.53 -12.72
C ILE A 60 0.63 -7.32 -11.82
N GLY A 61 0.86 -6.16 -12.42
CA GLY A 61 1.03 -4.92 -11.70
C GLY A 61 0.25 -3.77 -12.31
N VAL A 62 -0.25 -2.89 -11.45
CA VAL A 62 -0.76 -1.57 -11.82
C VAL A 62 0.24 -0.54 -11.30
N PHE A 63 0.82 0.22 -12.22
CA PHE A 63 1.95 1.09 -11.98
C PHE A 63 1.54 2.54 -12.08
N ARG A 64 1.87 3.34 -11.05
CA ARG A 64 1.85 4.80 -11.19
C ARG A 64 2.99 5.20 -12.11
N ALA A 65 2.65 5.77 -13.26
CA ALA A 65 3.60 6.31 -14.21
C ALA A 65 3.44 7.83 -14.30
N ASP A 66 4.40 8.58 -13.79
CA ASP A 66 4.46 10.01 -13.99
C ASP A 66 4.98 10.27 -15.41
N HIS A 67 4.11 10.72 -16.29
CA HIS A 67 4.45 11.01 -17.68
C HIS A 67 5.38 12.22 -17.80
N LYS A 68 6.11 12.29 -18.90
CA LYS A 68 7.02 13.41 -19.23
C LYS A 68 6.30 14.76 -19.34
N ASN A 69 4.98 14.76 -19.53
CA ASN A 69 4.13 15.95 -19.51
C ASN A 69 3.69 16.40 -18.10
N GLY A 70 4.17 15.72 -17.04
CA GLY A 70 3.86 16.03 -15.65
C GLY A 70 2.54 15.44 -15.13
N ARG A 71 1.83 14.60 -15.90
CA ARG A 71 0.58 13.97 -15.49
C ARG A 71 0.81 12.51 -15.11
N PRO A 72 0.46 12.09 -13.88
CA PRO A 72 0.48 10.68 -13.51
C PRO A 72 -0.71 9.94 -14.13
N GLN A 73 -0.44 8.73 -14.59
CA GLN A 73 -1.41 7.78 -15.12
C GLN A 73 -1.11 6.38 -14.59
N LEU A 74 -2.05 5.45 -14.77
CA LEU A 74 -1.89 4.06 -14.38
C LEU A 74 -1.57 3.21 -15.61
N HIS A 75 -0.49 2.45 -15.51
CA HIS A 75 -0.03 1.53 -16.56
C HIS A 75 -0.11 0.09 -16.06
N LEU A 76 -0.37 -0.82 -16.98
CA LEU A 76 -0.35 -2.25 -16.70
C LEU A 76 1.06 -2.81 -16.94
N GLY A 77 1.47 -3.77 -16.15
CA GLY A 77 2.72 -4.51 -16.35
C GLY A 77 2.58 -5.97 -15.99
N ARG A 78 3.40 -6.82 -16.60
CA ARG A 78 3.43 -8.26 -16.38
C ARG A 78 4.84 -8.69 -16.03
N SER A 79 4.96 -9.76 -15.22
CA SER A 79 6.23 -10.32 -14.82
C SER A 79 6.11 -11.83 -14.56
N THR A 80 7.18 -12.56 -14.77
CA THR A 80 7.27 -13.98 -14.39
C THR A 80 7.97 -14.20 -13.04
N ASP A 81 8.70 -13.20 -12.55
CA ASP A 81 9.53 -13.26 -11.34
C ASP A 81 9.26 -12.13 -10.34
N ALA A 82 8.32 -11.22 -10.69
CA ALA A 82 7.94 -10.05 -9.90
C ALA A 82 9.10 -9.06 -9.60
N LEU A 83 10.23 -9.18 -10.27
CA LEU A 83 11.37 -8.26 -10.21
C LEU A 83 11.59 -7.57 -11.55
N ASN A 84 11.49 -8.33 -12.64
CA ASN A 84 11.62 -7.82 -13.99
C ASN A 84 10.23 -7.63 -14.60
N TRP A 85 9.88 -6.41 -14.96
CA TRP A 85 8.54 -6.03 -15.39
C TRP A 85 8.52 -5.56 -16.84
N ASP A 86 7.60 -6.15 -17.62
CA ASP A 86 7.20 -5.63 -18.93
C ASP A 86 6.01 -4.70 -18.73
N ILE A 87 6.25 -3.39 -18.78
CA ILE A 87 5.24 -2.36 -18.49
C ILE A 87 4.80 -1.74 -19.81
N GLU A 88 3.48 -1.75 -20.02
CA GLU A 88 2.87 -1.19 -21.23
C GLU A 88 3.14 0.33 -21.33
N ASP A 89 3.46 0.81 -22.54
CA ASP A 89 3.72 2.23 -22.81
C ASP A 89 2.44 3.07 -22.77
N GLU A 90 1.29 2.43 -22.97
CA GLU A 90 -0.02 3.07 -22.92
C GLU A 90 -0.62 2.96 -21.52
N GLU A 91 -1.31 4.00 -21.11
CA GLU A 91 -2.08 4.01 -19.88
C GLU A 91 -3.29 3.07 -19.95
N ILE A 92 -3.73 2.58 -18.81
CA ILE A 92 -4.94 1.77 -18.69
C ILE A 92 -6.13 2.56 -19.25
N HIS A 93 -6.81 1.96 -20.21
CA HIS A 93 -8.05 2.51 -20.77
C HIS A 93 -9.24 2.09 -19.92
N TRP A 94 -10.02 3.06 -19.47
CA TRP A 94 -11.18 2.84 -18.63
C TRP A 94 -12.48 3.06 -19.38
N VAL A 95 -13.51 2.30 -19.01
CA VAL A 95 -14.90 2.58 -19.38
C VAL A 95 -15.73 2.81 -18.11
N ASP A 96 -16.82 3.54 -18.25
CA ASP A 96 -17.82 3.63 -17.18
C ASP A 96 -18.69 2.36 -17.12
N GLU A 97 -19.60 2.28 -16.16
CA GLU A 97 -20.52 1.13 -16.01
C GLU A 97 -21.51 0.97 -17.17
N GLN A 98 -21.67 2.01 -18.00
CA GLN A 98 -22.48 2.00 -19.22
C GLN A 98 -21.66 1.63 -20.46
N GLY A 99 -20.34 1.47 -20.32
CA GLY A 99 -19.42 1.13 -21.41
C GLY A 99 -18.92 2.32 -22.21
N ASN A 100 -19.14 3.55 -21.76
CA ASN A 100 -18.58 4.72 -22.39
C ASN A 100 -17.13 4.95 -21.96
N ASP A 101 -16.34 5.50 -22.86
CA ASP A 101 -14.94 5.83 -22.57
C ASP A 101 -14.82 6.80 -21.40
N TYR A 102 -13.96 6.45 -20.48
CA TYR A 102 -13.60 7.27 -19.32
C TYR A 102 -12.10 7.26 -19.14
N GLN A 103 -11.45 8.41 -19.15
CA GLN A 103 -10.03 8.52 -18.86
C GLN A 103 -9.80 9.53 -17.73
N PRO A 104 -9.25 9.09 -16.57
CA PRO A 104 -8.92 10.02 -15.50
C PRO A 104 -7.84 10.99 -15.97
N SER A 105 -8.04 12.28 -15.72
CA SER A 105 -7.02 13.29 -16.04
C SER A 105 -5.78 13.20 -15.14
N TYR A 106 -5.92 12.57 -13.97
CA TYR A 106 -4.90 12.47 -12.94
C TYR A 106 -5.15 11.22 -12.10
N ALA A 107 -4.25 10.23 -12.16
CA ALA A 107 -4.37 8.98 -11.41
C ALA A 107 -3.00 8.54 -10.88
N TYR A 108 -2.91 8.31 -9.56
CA TYR A 108 -1.65 7.99 -8.90
C TYR A 108 -1.86 7.10 -7.65
N ASP A 109 -0.79 6.48 -7.18
CA ASP A 109 -0.73 5.62 -6.01
C ASP A 109 -1.79 4.50 -6.00
N PRO A 110 -1.77 3.62 -7.02
CA PRO A 110 -2.74 2.53 -7.09
C PRO A 110 -2.55 1.53 -5.93
N ARG A 111 -3.66 0.91 -5.56
CA ARG A 111 -3.70 -0.33 -4.77
C ARG A 111 -4.54 -1.34 -5.51
N LEU A 112 -4.04 -2.55 -5.61
CA LEU A 112 -4.69 -3.64 -6.33
C LEU A 112 -5.00 -4.76 -5.36
N VAL A 113 -6.24 -5.26 -5.39
CA VAL A 113 -6.69 -6.35 -4.53
C VAL A 113 -7.66 -7.25 -5.28
N LYS A 114 -7.57 -8.55 -5.03
CA LYS A 114 -8.55 -9.52 -5.48
C LYS A 114 -9.55 -9.79 -4.36
N ILE A 115 -10.84 -9.62 -4.64
CA ILE A 115 -11.94 -9.99 -3.73
C ILE A 115 -12.86 -10.90 -4.53
N GLU A 116 -13.00 -12.15 -4.08
CA GLU A 116 -13.72 -13.19 -4.84
C GLU A 116 -13.12 -13.35 -6.25
N ASP A 117 -13.89 -13.20 -7.31
CA ASP A 117 -13.46 -13.35 -8.72
C ASP A 117 -13.17 -12.01 -9.40
N THR A 118 -13.08 -10.91 -8.65
CA THR A 118 -12.93 -9.56 -9.20
C THR A 118 -11.68 -8.90 -8.61
N TYR A 119 -10.93 -8.22 -9.47
CA TYR A 119 -9.81 -7.38 -9.09
C TYR A 119 -10.27 -5.94 -8.98
N TYR A 120 -9.99 -5.31 -7.85
CA TYR A 120 -10.33 -3.92 -7.59
C TYR A 120 -9.06 -3.08 -7.54
N ILE A 121 -9.14 -1.90 -8.13
CA ILE A 121 -8.06 -0.92 -8.14
C ILE A 121 -8.59 0.32 -7.45
N VAL A 122 -7.90 0.74 -6.39
CA VAL A 122 -8.13 2.02 -5.72
C VAL A 122 -6.95 2.92 -6.04
N TRP A 123 -7.18 4.16 -6.42
CA TRP A 123 -6.11 5.12 -6.69
C TRP A 123 -6.45 6.50 -6.15
N CYS A 124 -5.46 7.35 -6.05
CA CYS A 124 -5.69 8.77 -5.78
C CYS A 124 -5.95 9.50 -7.09
N CYS A 125 -6.92 10.41 -7.09
CA CYS A 125 -7.29 11.23 -8.23
C CYS A 125 -7.56 12.68 -7.82
N ASP A 126 -7.87 13.53 -8.78
CA ASP A 126 -8.39 14.87 -8.56
C ASP A 126 -9.88 14.91 -8.90
N PHE A 127 -10.70 15.34 -7.95
CA PHE A 127 -12.12 15.55 -8.10
C PHE A 127 -12.53 16.84 -7.37
N GLY A 128 -11.98 17.97 -7.85
CA GLY A 128 -12.08 19.24 -7.13
C GLY A 128 -11.24 19.27 -5.85
N GLY A 129 -10.19 18.47 -5.82
CA GLY A 129 -9.27 18.21 -4.72
C GLY A 129 -8.89 16.73 -4.66
N ALA A 130 -7.92 16.39 -3.82
CA ALA A 130 -7.46 15.01 -3.68
C ALA A 130 -8.62 14.10 -3.27
N ALA A 131 -8.88 13.07 -4.06
CA ALA A 131 -9.96 12.10 -3.87
C ALA A 131 -9.48 10.68 -4.16
N LEU A 132 -10.33 9.69 -3.90
CA LEU A 132 -10.10 8.30 -4.25
C LEU A 132 -10.94 7.93 -5.46
N GLY A 133 -10.31 7.33 -6.45
CA GLY A 133 -10.95 6.60 -7.53
C GLY A 133 -11.06 5.12 -7.19
N LEU A 134 -12.06 4.47 -7.74
CA LEU A 134 -12.28 3.03 -7.62
C LEU A 134 -12.64 2.46 -8.99
N GLY A 135 -12.11 1.31 -9.30
CA GLY A 135 -12.45 0.58 -10.51
C GLY A 135 -12.22 -0.91 -10.35
N MET A 136 -12.67 -1.67 -11.32
CA MET A 136 -12.55 -3.11 -11.30
C MET A 136 -12.18 -3.68 -12.66
N THR A 137 -11.64 -4.89 -12.63
CA THR A 137 -11.41 -5.73 -13.81
C THR A 137 -11.54 -7.21 -13.43
N LYS A 138 -11.85 -8.06 -14.40
CA LYS A 138 -11.83 -9.52 -14.23
C LYS A 138 -10.70 -10.19 -14.99
N ASP A 139 -10.15 -9.51 -15.98
CA ASP A 139 -9.27 -10.10 -17.00
C ASP A 139 -8.05 -9.24 -17.35
N PHE A 140 -7.90 -8.07 -16.72
CA PHE A 140 -6.88 -7.07 -17.03
C PHE A 140 -6.85 -6.65 -18.52
N LYS A 141 -8.02 -6.71 -19.17
CA LYS A 141 -8.26 -6.21 -20.53
C LYS A 141 -9.34 -5.14 -20.57
N THR A 142 -10.40 -5.38 -19.79
CA THR A 142 -11.50 -4.43 -19.63
C THR A 142 -11.46 -3.87 -18.21
N PHE A 143 -11.35 -2.55 -18.08
CA PHE A 143 -11.30 -1.85 -16.82
C PHE A 143 -12.52 -0.96 -16.66
N VAL A 144 -13.34 -1.24 -15.67
CA VAL A 144 -14.58 -0.51 -15.40
C VAL A 144 -14.37 0.45 -14.24
N ARG A 145 -14.63 1.71 -14.50
CA ARG A 145 -14.63 2.76 -13.49
C ARG A 145 -15.90 2.68 -12.65
N LEU A 146 -15.75 2.60 -11.33
CA LEU A 146 -16.84 2.67 -10.36
C LEU A 146 -16.93 4.08 -9.76
N GLU A 147 -17.97 4.37 -8.97
CA GLU A 147 -18.09 5.65 -8.29
C GLU A 147 -16.94 5.91 -7.30
N ASN A 148 -16.65 7.17 -7.04
CA ASN A 148 -15.68 7.54 -6.00
C ASN A 148 -16.21 7.14 -4.62
N PRO A 149 -15.43 6.42 -3.80
CA PRO A 149 -15.90 6.01 -2.48
C PRO A 149 -16.14 7.20 -1.54
N PHE A 150 -15.42 8.30 -1.73
CA PHE A 150 -15.50 9.48 -0.87
C PHE A 150 -15.41 10.78 -1.67
N ILE A 151 -15.97 11.84 -1.09
CA ILE A 151 -15.72 13.21 -1.54
C ILE A 151 -14.30 13.67 -1.15
N PRO A 152 -13.75 14.73 -1.75
CA PRO A 152 -12.51 15.35 -1.29
C PRO A 152 -12.64 15.87 0.16
N PHE A 153 -11.57 15.86 0.96
CA PHE A 153 -10.21 15.47 0.61
C PHE A 153 -9.90 14.10 1.20
N ASN A 154 -9.46 13.15 0.38
CA ASN A 154 -9.10 11.82 0.86
C ASN A 154 -7.95 11.21 0.04
N ARG A 155 -7.13 10.35 0.66
CA ARG A 155 -5.95 9.71 0.05
C ARG A 155 -5.71 8.31 0.62
N ASN A 156 -4.76 7.59 0.05
CA ASN A 156 -4.25 6.31 0.54
C ASN A 156 -5.35 5.27 0.77
N GLY A 157 -6.25 5.14 -0.21
CA GLY A 157 -7.31 4.15 -0.18
C GLY A 157 -6.75 2.73 -0.33
N VAL A 158 -7.14 1.82 0.59
CA VAL A 158 -6.73 0.41 0.57
C VAL A 158 -7.91 -0.46 0.95
N LEU A 159 -8.37 -1.30 0.02
CA LEU A 159 -9.39 -2.30 0.29
C LEU A 159 -8.79 -3.52 0.99
N PHE A 160 -9.58 -4.14 1.88
CA PHE A 160 -9.25 -5.44 2.44
C PHE A 160 -9.47 -6.55 1.39
N PRO A 161 -8.72 -7.66 1.49
CA PRO A 161 -8.76 -8.72 0.47
C PRO A 161 -10.00 -9.62 0.54
N ARG A 162 -10.89 -9.38 1.48
CA ARG A 162 -12.20 -10.01 1.61
C ARG A 162 -13.15 -9.14 2.40
N LYS A 163 -14.41 -9.47 2.32
CA LYS A 163 -15.42 -8.89 3.22
C LYS A 163 -15.20 -9.35 4.67
N VAL A 164 -15.43 -8.46 5.61
CA VAL A 164 -15.48 -8.74 7.04
C VAL A 164 -16.89 -8.39 7.52
N ASN A 165 -17.58 -9.34 8.17
CA ASN A 165 -18.99 -9.20 8.57
C ASN A 165 -19.89 -8.75 7.38
N ASP A 166 -19.70 -9.39 6.21
CA ASP A 166 -20.43 -9.13 4.96
C ASP A 166 -20.27 -7.69 4.41
N LYS A 167 -19.22 -6.98 4.82
CA LYS A 167 -18.91 -5.62 4.35
C LYS A 167 -17.56 -5.56 3.67
N PHE A 168 -17.49 -4.79 2.60
CA PHE A 168 -16.23 -4.28 2.08
C PHE A 168 -15.67 -3.28 3.08
N LEU A 169 -14.37 -3.37 3.32
CA LEU A 169 -13.64 -2.46 4.19
C LEU A 169 -12.61 -1.66 3.40
N LEU A 170 -12.56 -0.37 3.63
CA LEU A 170 -11.61 0.54 2.98
C LEU A 170 -10.91 1.39 4.03
N LEU A 171 -9.60 1.22 4.12
CA LEU A 171 -8.73 2.17 4.85
C LEU A 171 -8.51 3.41 3.99
N SER A 172 -8.49 4.57 4.61
CA SER A 172 -8.20 5.83 3.93
C SER A 172 -7.59 6.85 4.87
N ARG A 173 -7.08 7.94 4.31
CA ARG A 173 -6.61 9.08 5.09
C ARG A 173 -7.31 10.34 4.62
N PRO A 174 -8.30 10.85 5.36
CA PRO A 174 -8.80 12.20 5.16
C PRO A 174 -7.64 13.18 5.21
N SER A 175 -7.54 14.05 4.22
CA SER A 175 -6.40 14.94 4.00
C SER A 175 -6.90 16.31 3.67
N ASP A 176 -6.45 17.30 4.43
CA ASP A 176 -6.78 18.70 4.26
C ASP A 176 -5.54 19.49 3.84
N SER A 177 -5.73 20.55 3.10
CA SER A 177 -4.72 21.55 2.76
C SER A 177 -4.84 22.81 3.60
N GLY A 178 -5.80 22.87 4.54
CA GLY A 178 -6.19 24.08 5.24
C GLY A 178 -5.75 24.14 6.71
N HIS A 179 -6.60 24.75 7.53
CA HIS A 179 -6.30 25.08 8.92
C HIS A 179 -6.23 23.88 9.87
N THR A 180 -6.86 22.75 9.52
CA THR A 180 -6.94 21.58 10.38
C THR A 180 -6.37 20.38 9.64
N PRO A 181 -5.05 20.19 9.66
CA PRO A 181 -4.43 19.09 8.95
C PRO A 181 -4.85 17.75 9.56
N PHE A 182 -5.55 16.95 8.78
CA PHE A 182 -5.73 15.54 9.06
C PHE A 182 -4.44 14.77 8.75
N GLY A 183 -4.31 13.59 9.34
CA GLY A 183 -3.11 12.79 9.10
C GLY A 183 -3.28 11.38 9.64
N ASP A 184 -4.49 11.04 10.09
CA ASP A 184 -4.85 9.79 10.72
C ASP A 184 -5.41 8.79 9.69
N ILE A 185 -5.30 7.49 10.00
CA ILE A 185 -5.92 6.42 9.21
C ILE A 185 -7.33 6.17 9.71
N PHE A 186 -8.27 6.12 8.78
CA PHE A 186 -9.68 5.79 9.00
C PHE A 186 -10.05 4.49 8.29
N LEU A 187 -11.04 3.78 8.82
CA LEU A 187 -11.72 2.65 8.23
C LEU A 187 -13.16 3.02 7.91
N SER A 188 -13.63 2.62 6.76
CA SER A 188 -15.03 2.76 6.33
C SER A 188 -15.56 1.43 5.84
N GLU A 189 -16.86 1.23 5.96
CA GLU A 189 -17.56 0.02 5.58
C GLU A 189 -18.54 0.31 4.43
N SER A 190 -18.70 -0.65 3.52
CA SER A 190 -19.70 -0.60 2.46
C SER A 190 -20.32 -1.98 2.21
N PRO A 191 -21.64 -2.07 2.00
CA PRO A 191 -22.27 -3.32 1.57
C PRO A 191 -22.03 -3.64 0.09
N ASP A 192 -21.75 -2.63 -0.76
CA ASP A 192 -21.90 -2.68 -2.21
C ASP A 192 -20.85 -1.87 -3.00
N LEU A 193 -19.84 -1.29 -2.32
CA LEU A 193 -18.80 -0.40 -2.88
C LEU A 193 -19.31 0.98 -3.32
N VAL A 194 -20.59 1.27 -3.17
CA VAL A 194 -21.24 2.56 -3.49
C VAL A 194 -21.57 3.32 -2.21
N HIS A 195 -22.22 2.66 -1.27
CA HIS A 195 -22.68 3.27 -0.01
C HIS A 195 -21.63 3.06 1.09
N TRP A 196 -20.81 4.07 1.34
CA TRP A 196 -19.78 4.04 2.38
C TRP A 196 -20.20 4.73 3.66
N GLY A 197 -19.97 4.08 4.80
CA GLY A 197 -20.34 4.62 6.10
C GLY A 197 -19.51 4.03 7.25
N ARG A 198 -20.00 4.23 8.49
CA ARG A 198 -19.31 3.80 9.71
C ARG A 198 -17.84 4.19 9.74
N HIS A 199 -17.52 5.44 9.36
CA HIS A 199 -16.17 5.97 9.36
C HIS A 199 -15.60 5.97 10.79
N ARG A 200 -14.53 5.20 11.02
CA ARG A 200 -13.87 5.08 12.32
C ARG A 200 -12.41 5.42 12.19
N ARG A 201 -11.88 6.18 13.12
CA ARG A 201 -10.46 6.40 13.22
C ARG A 201 -9.79 5.13 13.76
N VAL A 202 -8.82 4.59 13.00
CA VAL A 202 -8.07 3.39 13.33
C VAL A 202 -6.77 3.74 14.04
N MET A 203 -5.99 4.62 13.45
CA MET A 203 -4.70 5.03 13.99
C MET A 203 -4.53 6.54 13.91
N THR A 204 -3.98 7.12 14.98
CA THR A 204 -3.58 8.53 15.02
C THR A 204 -2.13 8.69 14.59
N LYS A 205 -1.85 9.79 13.90
CA LYS A 205 -0.48 10.30 13.79
C LYS A 205 0.05 10.69 15.19
N GLY A 206 1.34 10.84 15.28
CA GLY A 206 1.97 11.26 16.52
C GLY A 206 2.59 10.12 17.28
N GLY A 207 1.87 9.11 17.68
CA GLY A 207 2.40 7.96 18.41
C GLY A 207 3.59 8.30 19.34
N GLN A 208 4.31 7.31 19.82
CA GLN A 208 5.54 7.54 20.58
C GLN A 208 6.75 7.83 19.67
N GLY A 209 6.70 7.36 18.40
CA GLY A 209 7.74 7.60 17.42
C GLY A 209 7.53 8.89 16.63
N TRP A 210 8.43 9.86 16.74
CA TRP A 210 8.37 11.12 15.99
C TRP A 210 8.33 10.96 14.48
N TRP A 211 8.84 9.83 13.94
CA TRP A 211 8.85 9.50 12.51
C TRP A 211 7.43 9.45 11.87
N GLN A 212 6.39 9.41 12.66
CA GLN A 212 4.99 9.42 12.27
C GLN A 212 4.23 10.66 12.79
N GLY A 213 4.94 11.72 13.14
CA GLY A 213 4.39 12.89 13.82
C GLY A 213 3.56 13.82 12.96
N THR A 214 3.80 13.87 11.63
CA THR A 214 3.10 14.78 10.72
C THR A 214 1.82 14.16 10.15
N LYS A 215 1.92 12.94 9.65
CA LYS A 215 0.82 12.16 9.08
C LYS A 215 1.22 10.69 8.96
N ILE A 216 0.22 9.82 8.86
CA ILE A 216 0.38 8.39 8.57
C ILE A 216 -0.56 8.00 7.45
N GLY A 217 -0.34 6.88 6.80
CA GLY A 217 -1.25 6.39 5.75
C GLY A 217 -1.04 4.92 5.45
N SER A 218 -2.12 4.23 5.09
CA SER A 218 -2.09 2.82 4.74
C SER A 218 -1.15 2.57 3.56
N GLY A 219 -0.41 1.48 3.64
CA GLY A 219 0.52 1.04 2.60
C GLY A 219 -0.11 0.00 1.66
N ALA A 220 0.31 -1.24 1.81
CA ALA A 220 -0.22 -2.38 1.06
C ALA A 220 -1.59 -2.84 1.59
N THR A 221 -2.29 -3.65 0.80
CA THR A 221 -3.47 -4.40 1.27
C THR A 221 -3.09 -5.22 2.51
N PRO A 222 -3.89 -5.16 3.60
CA PRO A 222 -3.62 -5.90 4.82
C PRO A 222 -3.55 -7.41 4.57
N ILE A 223 -2.58 -8.08 5.18
CA ILE A 223 -2.37 -9.53 5.10
C ILE A 223 -3.17 -10.19 6.22
N GLU A 224 -4.05 -11.13 5.88
CA GLU A 224 -4.74 -11.91 6.89
C GLU A 224 -3.80 -12.95 7.52
N THR A 225 -3.68 -12.90 8.86
CA THR A 225 -2.86 -13.84 9.62
C THR A 225 -3.63 -14.47 10.78
N SER A 226 -3.07 -15.50 11.40
CA SER A 226 -3.63 -16.08 12.64
C SER A 226 -3.66 -15.08 13.80
N GLU A 227 -2.86 -14.01 13.73
CA GLU A 227 -2.71 -13.01 14.76
C GLU A 227 -3.56 -11.73 14.53
N GLY A 228 -4.27 -11.67 13.39
CA GLY A 228 -5.05 -10.52 12.94
C GLY A 228 -4.61 -10.04 11.55
N TRP A 229 -5.01 -8.84 11.19
CA TRP A 229 -4.61 -8.20 9.93
C TRP A 229 -3.27 -7.50 10.07
N LEU A 230 -2.23 -8.05 9.45
CA LEU A 230 -0.92 -7.40 9.36
C LEU A 230 -1.00 -6.28 8.32
N MET A 231 -0.84 -5.05 8.74
CA MET A 231 -0.90 -3.85 7.92
C MET A 231 0.45 -3.13 7.92
N PHE A 232 1.04 -2.97 6.74
CA PHE A 232 2.14 -2.02 6.54
C PHE A 232 1.57 -0.61 6.31
N TYR A 233 2.22 0.39 6.89
CA TYR A 233 1.84 1.78 6.73
C TYR A 233 3.07 2.68 6.63
N HIS A 234 2.91 3.88 6.12
CA HIS A 234 3.95 4.90 6.17
C HIS A 234 3.66 5.92 7.26
N GLY A 235 4.71 6.34 7.94
CA GLY A 235 4.73 7.51 8.79
C GLY A 235 5.55 8.61 8.14
N VAL A 236 5.20 9.85 8.45
CA VAL A 236 5.86 11.03 7.91
C VAL A 236 6.29 11.96 9.04
N SER A 237 7.54 12.35 9.03
CA SER A 237 8.08 13.41 9.88
C SER A 237 8.48 14.63 9.06
N GLY A 238 8.31 15.81 9.64
CA GLY A 238 8.82 17.05 9.09
C GLY A 238 10.26 17.30 9.56
N THR A 239 11.11 17.76 8.66
CA THR A 239 12.46 18.22 8.94
C THR A 239 12.64 19.64 8.42
N CYS A 240 13.75 20.31 8.76
CA CYS A 240 14.07 21.62 8.19
C CYS A 240 14.32 21.59 6.65
N ASN A 241 14.48 20.39 6.08
CA ASN A 241 14.73 20.17 4.65
C ASN A 241 13.65 19.33 3.96
N GLY A 242 12.41 19.36 4.44
CA GLY A 242 11.28 18.65 3.86
C GLY A 242 10.76 17.50 4.72
N PHE A 243 10.17 16.50 4.08
CA PHE A 243 9.57 15.35 4.75
C PHE A 243 10.43 14.09 4.62
N VAL A 244 10.35 13.24 5.64
CA VAL A 244 10.88 11.87 5.60
C VAL A 244 9.73 10.90 5.74
N TYR A 245 9.62 9.97 4.79
CA TYR A 245 8.62 8.90 4.80
C TYR A 245 9.29 7.58 5.18
N SER A 246 8.82 6.97 6.26
CA SER A 246 9.34 5.71 6.78
C SER A 246 8.22 4.68 6.89
N MET A 247 8.57 3.41 6.86
CA MET A 247 7.63 2.28 6.92
C MET A 247 7.54 1.75 8.35
N GLY A 248 6.32 1.50 8.82
CA GLY A 248 6.01 0.73 10.02
C GLY A 248 4.98 -0.34 9.75
N ALA A 249 4.61 -1.09 10.78
CA ALA A 249 3.56 -2.08 10.70
C ALA A 249 2.68 -2.09 11.95
N ALA A 250 1.45 -2.58 11.77
CA ALA A 250 0.48 -2.78 12.83
C ALA A 250 -0.27 -4.09 12.64
N ILE A 251 -0.82 -4.64 13.70
CA ILE A 251 -1.72 -5.78 13.69
C ILE A 251 -3.09 -5.29 14.14
N LEU A 252 -4.10 -5.43 13.26
CA LEU A 252 -5.47 -5.07 13.56
C LEU A 252 -6.26 -6.32 13.96
N ASP A 253 -7.29 -6.13 14.78
CA ASP A 253 -8.18 -7.21 15.16
C ASP A 253 -8.85 -7.85 13.93
N LYS A 254 -8.98 -9.16 13.94
CA LYS A 254 -9.47 -9.93 12.79
C LYS A 254 -10.93 -9.65 12.45
N GLU A 255 -11.77 -9.56 13.47
CA GLU A 255 -13.21 -9.39 13.33
C GLU A 255 -13.64 -7.91 13.40
N ASN A 256 -12.84 -7.08 14.08
CA ASN A 256 -13.03 -5.64 14.16
C ASN A 256 -11.76 -4.88 13.78
N PRO A 257 -11.43 -4.74 12.48
CA PRO A 257 -10.19 -4.11 12.03
C PRO A 257 -10.07 -2.61 12.36
N SER A 258 -11.06 -2.00 12.98
CA SER A 258 -10.93 -0.66 13.56
C SER A 258 -10.12 -0.65 14.87
N LYS A 259 -9.92 -1.83 15.48
CA LYS A 259 -9.13 -2.01 16.69
C LYS A 259 -7.69 -2.38 16.32
N VAL A 260 -6.73 -1.60 16.79
CA VAL A 260 -5.30 -1.91 16.66
C VAL A 260 -4.86 -2.72 17.86
N LEU A 261 -4.34 -3.93 17.63
CA LEU A 261 -3.83 -4.79 18.69
C LEU A 261 -2.38 -4.45 19.02
N TYR A 262 -1.56 -4.21 17.99
CA TYR A 262 -0.15 -3.87 18.12
C TYR A 262 0.27 -2.88 17.03
N ARG A 263 1.19 -1.99 17.35
CA ARG A 263 1.74 -1.00 16.41
C ARG A 263 3.20 -0.74 16.72
N THR A 264 4.07 -0.80 15.73
CA THR A 264 5.51 -0.57 15.94
C THR A 264 5.78 0.84 16.45
N ARG A 265 6.59 0.94 17.51
CA ARG A 265 7.09 2.20 18.06
C ARG A 265 8.05 2.84 17.09
N ASP A 266 9.01 2.05 16.62
CA ASP A 266 10.05 2.49 15.71
C ASP A 266 9.69 2.08 14.27
N TYR A 267 10.28 2.76 13.30
CA TYR A 267 10.13 2.38 11.90
C TYR A 267 10.84 1.04 11.63
N LEU A 268 10.30 0.28 10.69
CA LEU A 268 10.89 -0.96 10.18
C LEU A 268 11.90 -0.70 9.07
N LEU A 269 11.67 0.35 8.30
CA LEU A 269 12.51 0.79 7.20
C LEU A 269 12.38 2.31 7.03
N THR A 270 13.52 3.00 6.95
CA THR A 270 13.60 4.43 6.67
C THR A 270 14.55 4.68 5.51
N PRO A 271 14.46 5.81 4.78
CA PRO A 271 15.37 6.13 3.69
C PRO A 271 16.83 6.19 4.14
N GLU A 272 17.67 5.33 3.57
CA GLU A 272 19.10 5.23 3.86
C GLU A 272 19.95 5.06 2.60
N LYS A 273 19.36 4.49 1.55
CA LYS A 273 20.05 4.22 0.28
C LYS A 273 19.93 5.42 -0.65
N GLU A 274 20.87 5.55 -1.57
CA GLU A 274 20.87 6.68 -2.51
C GLU A 274 19.56 6.78 -3.30
N TYR A 275 19.01 5.66 -3.77
CA TYR A 275 17.74 5.62 -4.48
C TYR A 275 16.50 5.94 -3.59
N GLU A 276 16.64 5.97 -2.26
CA GLU A 276 15.61 6.38 -1.31
C GLU A 276 15.76 7.85 -0.90
N THR A 277 17.00 8.36 -0.90
CA THR A 277 17.34 9.71 -0.43
C THR A 277 17.48 10.72 -1.55
N THR A 278 17.61 10.27 -2.81
CA THR A 278 17.82 11.11 -3.99
C THR A 278 16.84 10.74 -5.09
N GLY A 279 16.00 11.70 -5.49
CA GLY A 279 14.99 11.54 -6.53
C GLY A 279 14.11 12.77 -6.65
N PHE A 280 12.92 12.60 -7.24
CA PHE A 280 11.96 13.69 -7.44
C PHE A 280 11.44 14.26 -6.11
N VAL A 281 11.12 13.38 -5.15
CA VAL A 281 10.87 13.75 -3.76
C VAL A 281 11.86 12.96 -2.89
N PRO A 282 12.89 13.58 -2.36
CA PRO A 282 13.90 12.88 -1.58
C PRO A 282 13.36 12.33 -0.26
N ASN A 283 14.05 11.37 0.32
CA ASN A 283 13.77 10.78 1.64
C ASN A 283 12.41 10.09 1.72
N VAL A 284 12.08 9.23 0.75
CA VAL A 284 10.84 8.48 0.71
C VAL A 284 11.10 6.98 0.65
N ALA A 285 10.49 6.24 1.59
CA ALA A 285 10.27 4.81 1.55
C ALA A 285 8.77 4.55 1.80
N PHE A 286 8.01 4.35 0.72
CA PHE A 286 6.54 4.34 0.72
C PHE A 286 6.00 2.95 0.37
N PRO A 287 5.53 2.14 1.35
CA PRO A 287 5.01 0.80 1.09
C PRO A 287 3.74 0.85 0.25
N CYS A 288 3.65 -0.01 -0.76
CA CYS A 288 2.57 0.03 -1.76
C CYS A 288 1.85 -1.29 -1.94
N ALA A 289 2.59 -2.40 -1.96
CA ALA A 289 2.05 -3.73 -2.17
C ALA A 289 2.87 -4.77 -1.44
N THR A 290 2.29 -5.94 -1.23
CA THR A 290 2.99 -7.12 -0.73
C THR A 290 2.64 -8.34 -1.57
N LEU A 291 3.62 -9.21 -1.78
CA LEU A 291 3.42 -10.61 -2.10
C LEU A 291 3.73 -11.41 -0.85
N GLN A 292 2.85 -12.33 -0.49
CA GLN A 292 3.02 -13.17 0.71
C GLN A 292 2.72 -14.62 0.37
N ASP A 293 3.55 -15.52 0.89
CA ASP A 293 3.39 -16.94 0.68
C ASP A 293 3.03 -17.66 1.99
N PRO A 294 1.81 -18.25 2.07
CA PRO A 294 1.37 -18.98 3.25
C PRO A 294 2.21 -20.20 3.61
N GLU A 295 2.84 -20.86 2.63
CA GLU A 295 3.60 -22.08 2.86
C GLU A 295 4.93 -21.79 3.55
N THR A 296 5.61 -20.72 3.13
CA THR A 296 6.93 -20.35 3.64
C THR A 296 6.91 -19.24 4.68
N GLY A 297 5.82 -18.47 4.78
CA GLY A 297 5.72 -17.28 5.62
C GLY A 297 6.54 -16.08 5.10
N ARG A 298 6.99 -16.14 3.86
CA ARG A 298 7.78 -15.09 3.20
C ARG A 298 6.87 -13.93 2.77
N ILE A 299 7.37 -12.71 2.92
CA ILE A 299 6.70 -11.49 2.49
C ILE A 299 7.69 -10.66 1.69
N ALA A 300 7.34 -10.33 0.44
CA ALA A 300 8.04 -9.34 -0.36
C ALA A 300 7.23 -8.02 -0.34
N ILE A 301 7.87 -6.94 0.04
CA ILE A 301 7.26 -5.62 0.24
C ILE A 301 7.74 -4.70 -0.88
N TYR A 302 6.82 -4.27 -1.75
CA TYR A 302 7.09 -3.28 -2.78
C TYR A 302 6.90 -1.88 -2.22
N TYR A 303 7.87 -1.01 -2.45
CA TYR A 303 7.78 0.37 -2.01
C TYR A 303 8.30 1.35 -3.06
N GLY A 304 7.68 2.53 -3.09
CA GLY A 304 8.20 3.65 -3.84
C GLY A 304 9.36 4.29 -3.09
N ALA A 305 10.43 4.57 -3.81
CA ALA A 305 11.62 5.19 -3.26
C ALA A 305 11.89 6.54 -3.93
N ALA A 306 12.08 7.58 -3.12
CA ALA A 306 12.32 8.97 -3.53
C ALA A 306 11.35 9.49 -4.61
N ASP A 307 10.10 9.02 -4.63
CA ASP A 307 9.07 9.29 -5.66
C ASP A 307 9.61 9.16 -7.10
N THR A 308 10.49 8.20 -7.29
CA THR A 308 11.22 8.01 -8.56
C THR A 308 11.33 6.55 -8.94
N TYR A 309 11.56 5.67 -7.96
CA TYR A 309 11.95 4.30 -8.15
C TYR A 309 10.95 3.32 -7.53
N VAL A 310 10.95 2.09 -8.02
CA VAL A 310 10.33 0.96 -7.33
C VAL A 310 11.44 0.11 -6.71
N ALA A 311 11.28 -0.22 -5.45
CA ALA A 311 12.19 -1.06 -4.71
C ALA A 311 11.44 -2.18 -3.97
N VAL A 312 12.16 -3.23 -3.58
CA VAL A 312 11.64 -4.40 -2.86
C VAL A 312 12.42 -4.62 -1.57
N ALA A 313 11.69 -4.96 -0.52
CA ALA A 313 12.24 -5.45 0.73
C ALA A 313 11.55 -6.75 1.13
N TYR A 314 12.11 -7.46 2.08
CA TYR A 314 11.61 -8.77 2.52
C TYR A 314 11.41 -8.81 4.03
N ALA A 315 10.49 -9.67 4.46
CA ALA A 315 10.29 -10.00 5.86
C ALA A 315 9.83 -11.46 6.01
N GLN A 316 10.16 -12.08 7.13
CA GLN A 316 9.60 -13.36 7.53
C GLN A 316 8.49 -13.14 8.54
N VAL A 317 7.30 -13.67 8.30
CA VAL A 317 6.09 -13.36 9.09
C VAL A 317 6.25 -13.65 10.58
N ASP A 318 6.87 -14.75 10.95
CA ASP A 318 7.08 -15.12 12.35
C ASP A 318 7.97 -14.11 13.09
N GLU A 319 9.08 -13.71 12.46
CA GLU A 319 9.99 -12.69 13.02
C GLU A 319 9.32 -11.32 13.09
N LEU A 320 8.62 -10.93 12.02
CA LEU A 320 7.96 -9.63 11.93
C LEU A 320 6.86 -9.48 12.97
N VAL A 321 5.97 -10.46 13.08
CA VAL A 321 4.87 -10.44 14.07
C VAL A 321 5.41 -10.45 15.49
N LYS A 322 6.44 -11.26 15.76
CA LYS A 322 7.12 -11.25 17.05
C LYS A 322 7.68 -9.87 17.38
N TYR A 323 8.40 -9.27 16.42
CA TYR A 323 8.98 -7.93 16.59
C TYR A 323 7.90 -6.87 16.87
N ILE A 324 6.80 -6.87 16.08
CA ILE A 324 5.68 -5.93 16.26
C ILE A 324 5.11 -6.03 17.68
N LYS A 325 4.90 -7.24 18.19
CA LYS A 325 4.36 -7.46 19.54
C LYS A 325 5.32 -7.02 20.64
N GLU A 326 6.60 -7.36 20.52
CA GLU A 326 7.63 -7.04 21.52
C GLU A 326 8.02 -5.54 21.52
N ASN A 327 7.83 -4.84 20.39
CA ASN A 327 8.19 -3.44 20.21
C ASN A 327 6.96 -2.56 19.91
N SER A 328 5.81 -2.95 20.40
CA SER A 328 4.59 -2.16 20.26
C SER A 328 4.66 -0.87 21.07
N GLU A 329 4.16 0.23 20.51
CA GLU A 329 3.95 1.46 21.28
C GLU A 329 2.65 1.41 22.12
N LEU A 330 1.76 0.45 21.83
CA LEU A 330 0.57 0.21 22.62
C LEU A 330 0.95 -0.68 23.81
N VAL A 331 0.65 -0.20 25.02
CA VAL A 331 0.84 -0.97 26.24
C VAL A 331 -0.36 -1.91 26.41
N ASP A 332 -0.16 -3.09 26.99
CA ASP A 332 -1.24 -4.01 27.31
C ASP A 332 -2.36 -3.28 28.09
N GLY A 333 -3.55 -3.22 27.50
CA GLY A 333 -4.71 -2.53 28.06
C GLY A 333 -5.07 -1.17 27.44
N ASP A 334 -4.21 -0.62 26.59
CA ASP A 334 -4.50 0.59 25.80
C ASP A 334 -5.32 0.24 24.55
N ASP A 335 -6.44 -0.42 24.75
CA ASP A 335 -7.47 -0.62 23.73
C ASP A 335 -8.06 0.74 23.34
N VAL A 336 -7.38 1.48 22.49
CA VAL A 336 -7.88 2.77 22.00
C VAL A 336 -8.87 2.51 20.88
N GLU A 337 -10.08 2.14 21.23
CA GLU A 337 -11.22 2.22 20.32
C GLU A 337 -11.60 3.70 20.16
N TYR A 338 -11.15 4.34 19.12
CA TYR A 338 -11.59 5.69 18.77
C TYR A 338 -13.00 5.62 18.17
N LYS A 339 -14.01 5.83 19.02
CA LYS A 339 -15.41 5.99 18.59
C LYS A 339 -15.64 7.33 17.94
#